data_ca92b2cf82a482398b9d589d750fce69
#
_entry.id   ca92b2cf82a482398b9d589d750fce69
#
_cell.length_a   1.000
_cell.length_b   1.000
_cell.length_c   1.000
_cell.angle_alpha   90.00
_cell.angle_beta   90.00
_cell.angle_gamma   90.00
#
_symmetry.space_group_name_H-M   'P 1'
#
loop_
_entity.id
_entity.type
_entity.pdbx_description
1 polymer ?
#
loop_
_entity_poly.entity_id
_entity_poly.type
_entity_poly.pdbx_seq_one_letter_code
_entity_poly.pdbx_strand_id
1 'polypeptide(L)'
;MTKLVSTTYSENLDCRRLNVIFDLKEKDSNGNDAFTIFDESFNINVMIKKDHAVQISTQAIIEITNIDRELRNKLLAAFSLYKERTLQAPFVPVSVEIGRKSSQHLRRVFIGAVVTVDASMPPDIGVRFTCAESQNDRTIQIGTGPGTDIPQTGSFQDLCQYCADQLGLELVYHEELVAQNIQVPSYNVPYALSSLVPMLMSYNSFKIAAYIDDIYLIIRPFANAVNGPIYDINAETGMIGIPSFTESGVSFKCLADIPIPIAGGVRVTSIRNPGLDTTYITSGVVYRLESRGNEWSSEWKAYPSVLTVD
;
A
#
# COMPACT_ATOMS: atom_id res chain seq x y z
N MET A 1 9.19 -8.69 -22.95
CA MET A 1 8.06 -8.04 -23.68
C MET A 1 7.00 -7.68 -22.66
N THR A 2 6.90 -6.40 -22.35
CA THR A 2 5.93 -5.92 -21.34
C THR A 2 4.58 -5.76 -22.03
N LYS A 3 3.57 -6.53 -21.58
CA LYS A 3 2.24 -6.53 -22.20
C LYS A 3 1.47 -5.27 -21.77
N LEU A 4 0.96 -4.52 -22.75
CA LEU A 4 0.01 -3.45 -22.52
C LEU A 4 -1.35 -4.07 -22.17
N VAL A 5 -1.94 -3.67 -21.03
CA VAL A 5 -3.30 -4.06 -20.64
C VAL A 5 -4.19 -2.84 -20.71
N SER A 6 -5.07 -2.82 -21.69
CA SER A 6 -6.18 -1.87 -21.75
C SER A 6 -7.39 -2.50 -21.07
N THR A 7 -7.77 -1.98 -19.93
CA THR A 7 -9.02 -2.34 -19.25
C THR A 7 -10.12 -1.44 -19.77
N THR A 8 -10.90 -1.92 -20.71
CA THR A 8 -12.12 -1.22 -21.15
C THR A 8 -13.18 -1.30 -20.04
N TYR A 9 -13.38 -0.21 -19.34
CA TYR A 9 -14.42 -0.11 -18.29
C TYR A 9 -15.83 0.16 -18.85
N SER A 10 -16.13 -0.28 -20.07
CA SER A 10 -17.35 0.15 -20.75
C SER A 10 -18.64 -0.50 -20.28
N GLU A 11 -18.62 -1.59 -19.54
CA GLU A 11 -19.85 -2.37 -19.42
C GLU A 11 -20.39 -2.65 -18.00
N ASN A 12 -19.64 -2.48 -16.92
CA ASN A 12 -20.17 -2.78 -15.58
C ASN A 12 -19.64 -1.86 -14.47
N LEU A 13 -20.02 -0.59 -14.50
CA LEU A 13 -19.91 0.28 -13.32
C LEU A 13 -21.06 -0.01 -12.35
N ASP A 14 -21.16 -1.25 -11.91
CA ASP A 14 -22.14 -1.66 -10.89
C ASP A 14 -21.79 -1.12 -9.49
N CYS A 15 -22.54 -1.53 -8.47
CA CYS A 15 -22.39 -1.03 -7.11
C CYS A 15 -20.95 -1.24 -6.60
N ARG A 16 -20.40 -0.18 -6.01
CA ARG A 16 -19.11 -0.20 -5.32
C ARG A 16 -19.19 -1.09 -4.08
N ARG A 17 -18.12 -1.79 -3.79
CA ARG A 17 -17.95 -2.54 -2.54
C ARG A 17 -16.73 -2.02 -1.81
N LEU A 18 -16.90 -1.67 -0.55
CA LEU A 18 -15.87 -1.16 0.33
C LEU A 18 -15.97 -1.89 1.66
N ASN A 19 -14.98 -2.70 1.99
CA ASN A 19 -14.87 -3.37 3.28
C ASN A 19 -13.73 -2.76 4.09
N VAL A 20 -14.02 -2.46 5.35
CA VAL A 20 -13.01 -2.14 6.37
C VAL A 20 -13.06 -3.25 7.41
N ILE A 21 -11.95 -3.94 7.60
CA ILE A 21 -11.85 -5.14 8.41
C ILE A 21 -10.90 -4.88 9.56
N PHE A 22 -11.38 -4.98 10.80
CA PHE A 22 -10.59 -4.87 12.03
C PHE A 22 -10.39 -6.25 12.68
N ASP A 23 -9.16 -6.58 13.04
CA ASP A 23 -8.83 -7.75 13.84
C ASP A 23 -8.76 -7.35 15.34
N LEU A 24 -9.88 -7.43 16.02
CA LEU A 24 -9.97 -7.09 17.45
C LEU A 24 -9.44 -8.20 18.37
N LYS A 25 -8.86 -9.26 17.82
CA LYS A 25 -8.41 -10.46 18.57
C LYS A 25 -9.51 -11.14 19.36
N GLU A 26 -10.73 -11.05 18.88
CA GLU A 26 -11.88 -11.72 19.45
C GLU A 26 -12.01 -13.14 18.89
N LYS A 27 -12.69 -13.99 19.64
CA LYS A 27 -13.04 -15.33 19.19
C LYS A 27 -14.54 -15.42 18.96
N ASP A 28 -14.94 -16.11 17.91
CA ASP A 28 -16.33 -16.46 17.68
C ASP A 28 -16.81 -17.56 18.67
N SER A 29 -18.10 -17.93 18.61
CA SER A 29 -18.69 -19.01 19.43
C SER A 29 -18.02 -20.38 19.24
N ASN A 30 -17.27 -20.56 18.16
CA ASN A 30 -16.56 -21.80 17.81
C ASN A 30 -15.07 -21.73 18.15
N GLY A 31 -14.59 -20.60 18.70
CA GLY A 31 -13.18 -20.38 19.07
C GLY A 31 -12.28 -19.93 17.92
N ASN A 32 -12.83 -19.64 16.74
CA ASN A 32 -12.07 -19.06 15.61
C ASN A 32 -11.89 -17.56 15.76
N ASP A 33 -10.90 -16.98 15.08
CA ASP A 33 -10.69 -15.55 15.07
C ASP A 33 -11.87 -14.83 14.42
N ALA A 34 -12.44 -13.86 15.13
CA ALA A 34 -13.59 -13.08 14.69
C ALA A 34 -13.14 -11.68 14.26
N PHE A 35 -13.46 -11.32 13.03
CA PHE A 35 -13.17 -10.00 12.47
C PHE A 35 -14.39 -9.09 12.56
N THR A 36 -14.19 -7.82 12.89
CA THR A 36 -15.24 -6.80 12.76
C THR A 36 -15.17 -6.20 11.37
N ILE A 37 -16.18 -6.42 10.55
CA ILE A 37 -16.24 -5.99 9.16
C ILE A 37 -17.30 -4.90 9.03
N PHE A 38 -16.89 -3.75 8.48
CA PHE A 38 -17.79 -2.69 8.04
C PHE A 38 -17.82 -2.71 6.51
N ASP A 39 -18.98 -2.91 5.94
CA ASP A 39 -19.21 -2.95 4.50
C ASP A 39 -19.96 -1.70 4.00
N GLU A 40 -20.36 -1.71 2.75
CA GLU A 40 -21.12 -0.63 2.11
C GLU A 40 -22.50 -0.34 2.73
N SER A 41 -22.97 -1.13 3.72
CA SER A 41 -24.19 -0.84 4.49
C SER A 41 -24.00 0.36 5.41
N PHE A 42 -22.76 0.61 5.82
CA PHE A 42 -22.35 1.80 6.57
C PHE A 42 -21.97 2.96 5.64
N ASN A 43 -22.01 4.17 6.16
CA ASN A 43 -21.44 5.31 5.47
C ASN A 43 -19.94 5.40 5.84
N ILE A 44 -19.10 4.98 4.92
CA ILE A 44 -17.66 4.84 5.11
C ILE A 44 -16.94 5.79 4.16
N ASN A 45 -16.03 6.60 4.69
CA ASN A 45 -15.11 7.45 3.95
C ASN A 45 -13.68 6.98 4.26
N VAL A 46 -12.90 6.72 3.22
CA VAL A 46 -11.51 6.29 3.37
C VAL A 46 -10.61 7.14 2.51
N MET A 47 -9.56 7.67 3.11
CA MET A 47 -8.44 8.29 2.41
C MET A 47 -7.17 7.50 2.72
N ILE A 48 -6.53 6.92 1.70
CA ILE A 48 -5.27 6.21 1.83
C ILE A 48 -4.21 6.96 1.05
N LYS A 49 -3.11 7.28 1.69
CA LYS A 49 -1.95 7.90 1.06
C LYS A 49 -0.78 6.92 1.13
N LYS A 50 -0.27 6.54 -0.05
CA LYS A 50 0.98 5.80 -0.20
C LYS A 50 1.96 6.70 -0.93
N ASP A 51 3.06 7.07 -0.28
CA ASP A 51 4.10 7.91 -0.87
C ASP A 51 5.41 7.12 -0.92
N HIS A 52 6.03 7.07 -2.09
CA HIS A 52 7.17 6.20 -2.38
C HIS A 52 8.50 6.97 -2.44
N ALA A 53 8.52 8.28 -2.22
CA ALA A 53 9.66 9.09 -2.64
C ALA A 53 10.98 8.80 -1.91
N VAL A 54 10.98 8.38 -0.63
CA VAL A 54 12.22 8.01 0.11
C VAL A 54 11.92 7.04 1.28
N GLN A 55 10.77 7.14 1.87
CA GLN A 55 10.33 6.30 2.99
C GLN A 55 8.84 6.08 2.84
N ILE A 56 8.43 4.83 2.59
CA ILE A 56 7.00 4.56 2.47
C ILE A 56 6.37 4.80 3.82
N SER A 57 5.63 5.87 3.94
CA SER A 57 4.66 6.04 5.00
C SER A 57 3.27 5.86 4.38
N THR A 58 2.77 4.64 4.42
CA THR A 58 1.38 4.39 4.11
C THR A 58 0.53 4.84 5.28
N GLN A 59 -0.35 5.78 5.05
CA GLN A 59 -1.31 6.28 6.04
C GLN A 59 -2.72 6.11 5.50
N ALA A 60 -3.65 5.74 6.39
CA ALA A 60 -5.06 5.72 6.07
C ALA A 60 -5.84 6.49 7.13
N ILE A 61 -6.82 7.25 6.66
CA ILE A 61 -7.85 7.87 7.50
C ILE A 61 -9.16 7.19 7.12
N ILE A 62 -9.82 6.57 8.09
CA ILE A 62 -11.07 5.84 7.91
C ILE A 62 -12.12 6.48 8.80
N GLU A 63 -13.20 6.94 8.21
CA GLU A 63 -14.35 7.51 8.93
C GLU A 63 -15.56 6.63 8.69
N ILE A 64 -16.19 6.17 9.76
CA ILE A 64 -17.39 5.34 9.70
C ILE A 64 -18.48 6.03 10.51
N THR A 65 -19.58 6.37 9.86
CA THR A 65 -20.72 7.03 10.50
C THR A 65 -21.89 6.06 10.66
N ASN A 66 -22.82 6.40 11.54
CA ASN A 66 -24.00 5.60 11.86
C ASN A 66 -23.69 4.26 12.51
N ILE A 67 -22.61 4.19 13.26
CA ILE A 67 -22.31 3.05 14.13
C ILE A 67 -23.22 3.13 15.36
N ASP A 68 -23.78 1.99 15.76
CA ASP A 68 -24.57 1.94 16.98
C ASP A 68 -23.71 2.28 18.22
N ARG A 69 -24.39 2.69 19.30
CA ARG A 69 -23.70 3.19 20.49
C ARG A 69 -22.81 2.13 21.17
N GLU A 70 -23.22 0.88 21.17
CA GLU A 70 -22.49 -0.18 21.87
C GLU A 70 -21.22 -0.52 21.11
N LEU A 71 -21.32 -0.73 19.81
CA LEU A 71 -20.17 -1.01 18.93
C LEU A 71 -19.19 0.16 18.93
N ARG A 72 -19.69 1.42 18.86
CA ARG A 72 -18.86 2.60 18.97
C ARG A 72 -18.06 2.65 20.27
N ASN A 73 -18.73 2.44 21.42
CA ASN A 73 -18.06 2.45 22.71
C ASN A 73 -17.06 1.31 22.84
N LYS A 74 -17.36 0.14 22.29
CA LYS A 74 -16.45 -1.00 22.21
C LYS A 74 -15.19 -0.66 21.41
N LEU A 75 -15.35 -0.06 20.24
CA LEU A 75 -14.23 0.39 19.40
C LEU A 75 -13.38 1.43 20.14
N LEU A 76 -13.99 2.49 20.65
CA LEU A 76 -13.26 3.52 21.41
C LEU A 76 -12.53 2.95 22.63
N ALA A 77 -13.10 1.97 23.31
CA ALA A 77 -12.47 1.31 24.44
C ALA A 77 -11.32 0.38 24.01
N ALA A 78 -11.46 -0.31 22.88
CA ALA A 78 -10.43 -1.20 22.34
C ALA A 78 -9.15 -0.43 21.92
N PHE A 79 -9.32 0.80 21.42
CA PHE A 79 -8.24 1.66 20.93
C PHE A 79 -7.78 2.72 21.94
N SER A 80 -8.12 2.60 23.22
CA SER A 80 -7.69 3.58 24.21
C SER A 80 -6.19 3.59 24.39
N LEU A 81 -5.55 4.72 24.14
CA LEU A 81 -4.10 4.94 24.36
C LEU A 81 -3.65 4.59 25.78
N TYR A 82 -4.54 4.66 26.76
CA TYR A 82 -4.26 4.25 28.12
C TYR A 82 -4.00 2.75 28.23
N LYS A 83 -4.74 1.91 27.48
CA LYS A 83 -4.50 0.46 27.42
C LYS A 83 -3.16 0.13 26.75
N GLU A 84 -2.80 0.83 25.66
CA GLU A 84 -1.53 0.61 24.98
C GLU A 84 -0.34 0.91 25.88
N ARG A 85 -0.36 2.02 26.60
CA ARG A 85 0.74 2.42 27.47
C ARG A 85 0.87 1.58 28.74
N THR A 86 -0.24 1.09 29.28
CA THR A 86 -0.24 0.35 30.57
C THR A 86 -0.18 -1.15 30.40
N LEU A 87 -0.68 -1.70 29.28
CA LEU A 87 -0.84 -3.13 29.09
C LEU A 87 0.00 -3.70 27.94
N GLN A 88 0.80 -2.89 27.26
CA GLN A 88 1.49 -3.28 26.02
C GLN A 88 0.54 -3.97 25.04
N ALA A 89 -0.69 -3.43 24.91
CA ALA A 89 -1.70 -3.99 24.05
C ALA A 89 -1.19 -3.98 22.60
N PRO A 90 -1.30 -5.09 21.87
CA PRO A 90 -0.87 -5.14 20.48
C PRO A 90 -1.69 -4.16 19.66
N PHE A 91 -1.04 -3.53 18.66
CA PHE A 91 -1.74 -2.75 17.64
C PHE A 91 -2.88 -3.57 17.05
N VAL A 92 -4.02 -2.91 16.81
CA VAL A 92 -5.16 -3.56 16.16
C VAL A 92 -4.97 -3.49 14.65
N PRO A 93 -4.79 -4.64 13.99
CA PRO A 93 -4.67 -4.68 12.55
C PRO A 93 -5.96 -4.22 11.87
N VAL A 94 -5.80 -3.51 10.77
CA VAL A 94 -6.90 -3.07 9.91
C VAL A 94 -6.53 -3.24 8.45
N SER A 95 -7.47 -3.70 7.65
CA SER A 95 -7.33 -3.75 6.19
C SER A 95 -8.52 -3.08 5.50
N VAL A 96 -8.25 -2.54 4.30
CA VAL A 96 -9.27 -1.94 3.44
C VAL A 96 -9.27 -2.67 2.10
N GLU A 97 -10.44 -3.15 1.71
CA GLU A 97 -10.66 -3.87 0.47
C GLU A 97 -11.72 -3.17 -0.37
N ILE A 98 -11.48 -3.10 -1.68
CA ILE A 98 -12.35 -2.45 -2.65
C ILE A 98 -12.66 -3.36 -3.83
N GLY A 99 -13.79 -3.09 -4.47
CA GLY A 99 -14.18 -3.78 -5.70
C GLY A 99 -15.58 -3.38 -6.16
N ARG A 100 -16.11 -4.20 -7.01
CA ARG A 100 -17.46 -4.07 -7.55
C ARG A 100 -18.31 -5.28 -7.18
N LYS A 101 -19.62 -5.13 -7.21
CA LYS A 101 -20.55 -6.21 -6.91
C LYS A 101 -20.39 -7.40 -7.86
N SER A 102 -20.04 -7.12 -9.13
CA SER A 102 -19.71 -8.13 -10.13
C SER A 102 -18.37 -8.82 -9.92
N SER A 103 -17.48 -8.24 -9.11
CA SER A 103 -16.16 -8.82 -8.84
C SER A 103 -16.28 -9.99 -7.87
N GLN A 104 -15.69 -11.14 -8.23
CA GLN A 104 -15.66 -12.31 -7.35
C GLN A 104 -14.81 -12.08 -6.10
N HIS A 105 -13.76 -11.27 -6.23
CA HIS A 105 -12.83 -10.96 -5.16
C HIS A 105 -12.66 -9.45 -5.01
N LEU A 106 -12.58 -8.98 -3.77
CA LEU A 106 -12.20 -7.61 -3.46
C LEU A 106 -10.67 -7.52 -3.46
N ARG A 107 -10.17 -6.37 -3.93
CA ARG A 107 -8.74 -6.07 -3.92
C ARG A 107 -8.39 -5.31 -2.64
N ARG A 108 -7.42 -5.79 -1.91
CA ARG A 108 -6.87 -5.07 -0.75
C ARG A 108 -6.06 -3.87 -1.25
N VAL A 109 -6.34 -2.69 -0.71
CA VAL A 109 -5.64 -1.44 -1.04
C VAL A 109 -4.86 -0.87 0.14
N PHE A 110 -5.14 -1.37 1.35
CA PHE A 110 -4.44 -0.99 2.56
C PHE A 110 -4.41 -2.14 3.56
N ILE A 111 -3.28 -2.29 4.22
CA ILE A 111 -3.11 -3.06 5.45
C ILE A 111 -2.24 -2.27 6.41
N GLY A 112 -2.58 -2.27 7.67
CA GLY A 112 -1.84 -1.55 8.70
C GLY A 112 -2.44 -1.75 10.08
N ALA A 113 -2.15 -0.81 10.98
CA ALA A 113 -2.70 -0.81 12.32
C ALA A 113 -3.30 0.56 12.67
N VAL A 114 -4.26 0.55 13.56
CA VAL A 114 -4.87 1.76 14.10
C VAL A 114 -3.90 2.46 15.04
N VAL A 115 -3.63 3.73 14.77
CA VAL A 115 -2.75 4.59 15.60
C VAL A 115 -3.57 5.47 16.55
N THR A 116 -4.62 6.12 16.04
CA THR A 116 -5.52 6.93 16.86
C THR A 116 -6.97 6.70 16.49
N VAL A 117 -7.85 6.88 17.45
CA VAL A 117 -9.30 6.83 17.27
C VAL A 117 -9.94 8.04 17.92
N ASP A 118 -10.75 8.72 17.14
CA ASP A 118 -11.48 9.90 17.55
C ASP A 118 -12.98 9.73 17.28
N ALA A 119 -13.82 10.20 18.18
CA ALA A 119 -15.26 10.28 17.92
C ALA A 119 -15.58 11.61 17.24
N SER A 120 -16.37 11.59 16.17
CA SER A 120 -16.86 12.80 15.53
C SER A 120 -17.92 13.48 16.40
N MET A 121 -18.05 14.81 16.24
CA MET A 121 -19.10 15.58 16.90
C MET A 121 -20.42 15.51 16.14
N PRO A 122 -21.58 15.68 16.85
CA PRO A 122 -22.88 15.83 16.20
C PRO A 122 -22.86 16.86 15.06
N PRO A 123 -23.73 16.74 14.03
CA PRO A 123 -24.91 15.85 14.00
C PRO A 123 -24.61 14.41 13.61
N ASP A 124 -23.59 14.13 12.81
CA ASP A 124 -23.27 12.79 12.34
C ASP A 124 -22.25 12.15 13.29
N ILE A 125 -22.76 11.30 14.19
CA ILE A 125 -21.91 10.61 15.14
C ILE A 125 -21.20 9.45 14.42
N GLY A 126 -19.90 9.60 14.24
CA GLY A 126 -19.03 8.61 13.64
C GLY A 126 -17.80 8.35 14.48
N VAL A 127 -16.96 7.47 13.97
CA VAL A 127 -15.62 7.19 14.50
C VAL A 127 -14.63 7.39 13.38
N ARG A 128 -13.56 8.13 13.68
CA ARG A 128 -12.44 8.36 12.78
C ARG A 128 -11.23 7.61 13.28
N PHE A 129 -10.67 6.77 12.44
CA PHE A 129 -9.46 6.01 12.69
C PHE A 129 -8.32 6.61 11.86
N THR A 130 -7.21 6.92 12.51
CA THR A 130 -5.95 7.19 11.81
C THR A 130 -5.11 5.92 11.89
N CYS A 131 -4.73 5.40 10.74
CA CYS A 131 -4.02 4.14 10.62
C CYS A 131 -2.69 4.36 9.90
N ALA A 132 -1.69 3.57 10.26
CA ALA A 132 -0.40 3.57 9.60
C ALA A 132 0.05 2.12 9.38
N GLU A 133 1.02 1.93 8.51
CA GLU A 133 1.66 0.64 8.32
C GLU A 133 2.31 0.19 9.63
N SER A 134 1.92 -0.98 10.14
CA SER A 134 2.19 -1.40 11.52
C SER A 134 3.62 -1.89 11.78
N GLN A 135 4.48 -1.83 10.79
CA GLN A 135 5.79 -2.49 10.84
C GLN A 135 6.94 -1.61 11.33
N ASN A 136 6.69 -0.34 11.64
CA ASN A 136 7.75 0.63 11.92
C ASN A 136 8.51 0.42 13.24
N ASP A 137 8.00 -0.39 14.16
CA ASP A 137 8.60 -0.54 15.52
C ASP A 137 9.39 -1.84 15.72
N ARG A 138 9.46 -2.71 14.69
CA ARG A 138 10.21 -3.95 14.80
C ARG A 138 11.69 -3.71 14.57
N THR A 139 12.52 -4.23 15.46
CA THR A 139 13.97 -4.27 15.27
C THR A 139 14.37 -5.62 14.71
N ILE A 140 15.10 -5.61 13.60
CA ILE A 140 15.63 -6.80 12.95
C ILE A 140 17.11 -6.90 13.25
N GLN A 141 17.57 -8.08 13.66
CA GLN A 141 18.99 -8.36 13.80
C GLN A 141 19.55 -8.75 12.42
N ILE A 142 20.39 -7.90 11.84
CA ILE A 142 21.10 -8.21 10.60
C ILE A 142 22.57 -8.44 10.94
N GLY A 143 23.07 -9.64 10.66
CA GLY A 143 24.48 -9.90 10.87
C GLY A 143 24.83 -11.36 11.13
N THR A 144 26.14 -11.61 11.24
CA THR A 144 26.71 -12.92 11.56
C THR A 144 27.04 -12.99 13.05
N GLY A 145 26.25 -13.70 13.82
CA GLY A 145 26.48 -13.90 15.25
C GLY A 145 25.79 -15.16 15.76
N PRO A 146 26.02 -15.56 17.00
CA PRO A 146 25.31 -16.68 17.60
C PRO A 146 23.79 -16.38 17.55
N GLY A 147 23.05 -17.15 16.77
CA GLY A 147 21.61 -17.01 16.59
C GLY A 147 21.17 -16.31 15.31
N THR A 148 22.09 -15.98 14.39
CA THR A 148 21.76 -15.49 13.05
C THR A 148 22.24 -16.48 12.00
N ASP A 149 21.34 -16.86 11.08
CA ASP A 149 21.65 -17.81 10.00
C ASP A 149 22.20 -17.13 8.73
N ILE A 150 22.68 -15.88 8.83
CA ILE A 150 23.21 -15.18 7.66
C ILE A 150 24.64 -15.66 7.38
N PRO A 151 24.94 -16.09 6.14
CA PRO A 151 26.30 -16.42 5.72
C PRO A 151 27.23 -15.21 5.87
N GLN A 152 28.48 -15.43 6.23
CA GLN A 152 29.50 -14.36 6.40
C GLN A 152 29.78 -13.57 5.11
N THR A 153 29.48 -14.16 3.96
CA THR A 153 29.52 -13.53 2.64
C THR A 153 28.30 -13.99 1.88
N GLY A 154 27.28 -13.13 1.80
CA GLY A 154 26.05 -13.43 1.09
C GLY A 154 25.86 -12.51 -0.12
N SER A 155 25.03 -12.93 -1.03
CA SER A 155 24.54 -12.05 -2.08
C SER A 155 23.57 -11.01 -1.48
N PHE A 156 23.41 -9.87 -2.13
CA PHE A 156 22.41 -8.88 -1.73
C PHE A 156 20.98 -9.47 -1.73
N GLN A 157 20.71 -10.42 -2.63
CA GLN A 157 19.46 -11.13 -2.68
C GLN A 157 19.21 -11.96 -1.40
N ASP A 158 20.24 -12.66 -0.90
CA ASP A 158 20.14 -13.44 0.35
C ASP A 158 19.85 -12.55 1.55
N LEU A 159 20.47 -11.35 1.59
CA LEU A 159 20.18 -10.35 2.62
C LEU A 159 18.74 -9.88 2.55
N CYS A 160 18.23 -9.57 1.34
CA CYS A 160 16.85 -9.15 1.16
C CYS A 160 15.86 -10.26 1.54
N GLN A 161 16.16 -11.52 1.19
CA GLN A 161 15.34 -12.68 1.58
C GLN A 161 15.29 -12.84 3.09
N TYR A 162 16.44 -12.77 3.76
CA TYR A 162 16.49 -12.83 5.21
C TYR A 162 15.66 -11.72 5.86
N CYS A 163 15.75 -10.48 5.35
CA CYS A 163 14.94 -9.37 5.86
C CYS A 163 13.44 -9.62 5.66
N ALA A 164 13.05 -10.13 4.50
CA ALA A 164 11.65 -10.48 4.21
C ALA A 164 11.14 -11.56 5.18
N ASP A 165 11.92 -12.63 5.38
CA ASP A 165 11.58 -13.74 6.28
C ASP A 165 11.41 -13.27 7.73
N GLN A 166 12.31 -12.41 8.22
CA GLN A 166 12.23 -11.84 9.58
C GLN A 166 10.98 -10.96 9.78
N LEU A 167 10.51 -10.34 8.70
CA LEU A 167 9.32 -9.49 8.71
C LEU A 167 8.02 -10.27 8.45
N GLY A 168 8.12 -11.52 8.02
CA GLY A 168 6.98 -12.30 7.55
C GLY A 168 6.40 -11.75 6.23
N LEU A 169 7.27 -11.23 5.37
CA LEU A 169 6.93 -10.68 4.04
C LEU A 169 7.41 -11.62 2.94
N GLU A 170 6.80 -11.52 1.77
CA GLU A 170 7.26 -12.17 0.55
C GLU A 170 8.23 -11.26 -0.20
N LEU A 171 9.38 -11.79 -0.64
CA LEU A 171 10.36 -11.03 -1.41
C LEU A 171 9.98 -10.98 -2.89
N VAL A 172 9.87 -9.78 -3.45
CA VAL A 172 9.81 -9.52 -4.89
C VAL A 172 11.13 -8.89 -5.31
N TYR A 173 12.01 -9.68 -5.93
CA TYR A 173 13.34 -9.26 -6.34
C TYR A 173 13.44 -9.18 -7.86
N HIS A 174 13.83 -8.03 -8.40
CA HIS A 174 13.83 -7.78 -9.84
C HIS A 174 14.94 -8.56 -10.56
N GLU A 175 14.64 -9.16 -11.71
CA GLU A 175 15.57 -10.02 -12.47
C GLU A 175 16.89 -9.34 -12.84
N GLU A 176 16.88 -8.07 -13.18
CA GLU A 176 18.12 -7.32 -13.49
C GLU A 176 19.10 -7.23 -12.34
N LEU A 177 18.60 -7.24 -11.08
CA LEU A 177 19.46 -7.23 -9.91
C LEU A 177 20.09 -8.60 -9.64
N VAL A 178 19.42 -9.68 -10.02
CA VAL A 178 19.99 -11.04 -9.97
C VAL A 178 21.24 -11.11 -10.83
N ALA A 179 21.18 -10.57 -12.04
CA ALA A 179 22.30 -10.56 -12.97
C ALA A 179 23.51 -9.72 -12.49
N GLN A 180 23.29 -8.73 -11.62
CA GLN A 180 24.35 -7.86 -11.09
C GLN A 180 25.18 -8.55 -9.99
N ASN A 181 24.69 -9.61 -9.38
CA ASN A 181 25.36 -10.38 -8.32
C ASN A 181 26.04 -9.50 -7.25
N ILE A 182 25.27 -8.58 -6.68
CA ILE A 182 25.78 -7.60 -5.70
C ILE A 182 26.19 -8.36 -4.43
N GLN A 183 27.46 -8.18 -4.02
CA GLN A 183 27.99 -8.78 -2.77
C GLN A 183 27.84 -7.82 -1.61
N VAL A 184 27.45 -8.34 -0.47
CA VAL A 184 27.21 -7.57 0.75
C VAL A 184 28.27 -7.93 1.78
N PRO A 185 28.94 -6.94 2.41
CA PRO A 185 29.80 -7.22 3.53
C PRO A 185 28.97 -7.72 4.72
N SER A 186 29.61 -8.48 5.57
CA SER A 186 29.02 -9.00 6.79
C SER A 186 28.69 -7.87 7.79
N TYR A 187 27.46 -7.83 8.26
CA TYR A 187 27.00 -6.88 9.29
C TYR A 187 26.47 -7.61 10.52
N ASN A 188 26.71 -7.04 11.68
CA ASN A 188 26.16 -7.53 12.94
C ASN A 188 25.57 -6.35 13.73
N VAL A 189 24.51 -5.74 13.20
CA VAL A 189 23.88 -4.58 13.80
C VAL A 189 22.37 -4.75 13.79
N PRO A 190 21.68 -4.51 14.90
CA PRO A 190 20.22 -4.47 14.90
C PRO A 190 19.74 -3.22 14.15
N TYR A 191 18.79 -3.40 13.25
CA TYR A 191 18.14 -2.31 12.51
C TYR A 191 16.66 -2.23 12.88
N ALA A 192 16.18 -1.02 13.17
CA ALA A 192 14.76 -0.78 13.18
C ALA A 192 14.21 -0.90 11.76
N LEU A 193 12.97 -1.35 11.61
CA LEU A 193 12.35 -1.51 10.29
C LEU A 193 12.33 -0.19 9.50
N SER A 194 12.11 0.93 10.17
CA SER A 194 12.18 2.26 9.58
C SER A 194 13.52 2.61 8.94
N SER A 195 14.60 1.94 9.36
CA SER A 195 15.96 2.12 8.82
C SER A 195 16.33 1.04 7.79
N LEU A 196 15.56 -0.05 7.69
CA LEU A 196 15.85 -1.17 6.81
C LEU A 196 15.82 -0.75 5.34
N VAL A 197 14.75 -0.08 4.91
CA VAL A 197 14.59 0.35 3.52
C VAL A 197 15.69 1.34 3.11
N PRO A 198 16.01 2.41 3.86
CA PRO A 198 17.17 3.25 3.59
C PRO A 198 18.49 2.48 3.55
N MET A 199 18.67 1.52 4.44
CA MET A 199 19.86 0.68 4.44
C MET A 199 19.96 -0.17 3.18
N LEU A 200 18.88 -0.86 2.77
CA LEU A 200 18.84 -1.63 1.53
C LEU A 200 19.09 -0.75 0.30
N MET A 201 18.52 0.47 0.28
CA MET A 201 18.74 1.44 -0.81
C MET A 201 20.18 1.96 -0.87
N SER A 202 20.95 1.93 0.20
CA SER A 202 22.35 2.39 0.23
C SER A 202 23.29 1.49 -0.57
N TYR A 203 22.89 0.25 -0.80
CA TYR A 203 23.64 -0.65 -1.65
C TYR A 203 23.52 -0.22 -3.12
N ASN A 204 24.58 -0.45 -3.89
CA ASN A 204 24.67 -0.10 -5.30
C ASN A 204 24.44 1.40 -5.59
N SER A 205 24.92 2.29 -4.73
CA SER A 205 24.91 3.75 -4.93
C SER A 205 23.51 4.30 -5.24
N PHE A 206 22.50 3.87 -4.48
CA PHE A 206 21.11 4.31 -4.61
C PHE A 206 20.43 4.02 -5.97
N LYS A 207 21.02 3.16 -6.78
CA LYS A 207 20.36 2.69 -8.01
C LYS A 207 19.27 1.66 -7.76
N ILE A 208 19.13 1.22 -6.50
CA ILE A 208 18.13 0.26 -6.04
C ILE A 208 17.02 1.03 -5.32
N ALA A 209 15.78 0.70 -5.64
CA ALA A 209 14.61 1.07 -4.87
C ALA A 209 14.18 -0.14 -4.02
N ALA A 210 13.97 0.09 -2.73
CA ALA A 210 13.48 -0.92 -1.80
C ALA A 210 12.28 -0.34 -1.04
N TYR A 211 11.18 -1.09 -0.96
CA TYR A 211 9.99 -0.67 -0.24
C TYR A 211 9.08 -1.85 0.10
N ILE A 212 8.19 -1.63 1.05
CA ILE A 212 7.17 -2.60 1.44
C ILE A 212 5.84 -2.13 0.84
N ASP A 213 5.12 -3.02 0.18
CA ASP A 213 3.75 -2.79 -0.26
C ASP A 213 2.91 -4.03 0.06
N ASP A 214 1.94 -3.87 0.93
CA ASP A 214 1.10 -4.93 1.48
C ASP A 214 1.94 -6.01 2.21
N ILE A 215 2.00 -7.22 1.69
CA ILE A 215 2.79 -8.34 2.23
C ILE A 215 4.13 -8.52 1.53
N TYR A 216 4.50 -7.63 0.61
CA TYR A 216 5.69 -7.78 -0.22
C TYR A 216 6.81 -6.82 0.18
N LEU A 217 8.03 -7.32 0.33
CA LEU A 217 9.25 -6.54 0.27
C LEU A 217 9.72 -6.49 -1.18
N ILE A 218 9.66 -5.31 -1.81
CA ILE A 218 9.94 -5.13 -3.23
C ILE A 218 11.31 -4.49 -3.40
N ILE A 219 12.18 -5.14 -4.16
CA ILE A 219 13.55 -4.69 -4.47
C ILE A 219 13.70 -4.63 -5.99
N ARG A 220 14.01 -3.46 -6.52
CA ARG A 220 14.12 -3.23 -7.96
C ARG A 220 15.15 -2.16 -8.30
N PRO A 221 15.66 -2.09 -9.54
CA PRO A 221 16.37 -0.92 -10.03
C PRO A 221 15.44 0.30 -10.01
N PHE A 222 15.97 1.47 -9.62
CA PHE A 222 15.15 2.68 -9.49
C PHE A 222 14.49 3.09 -10.84
N ALA A 223 15.20 2.89 -11.95
CA ALA A 223 14.74 3.26 -13.28
C ALA A 223 13.68 2.31 -13.87
N ASN A 224 13.47 1.13 -13.27
CA ASN A 224 12.60 0.10 -13.84
C ASN A 224 11.28 0.04 -13.12
N ALA A 225 10.21 -0.26 -13.85
CA ALA A 225 8.93 -0.63 -13.23
C ALA A 225 9.02 -2.00 -12.56
N VAL A 226 8.12 -2.27 -11.61
CA VAL A 226 7.90 -3.64 -11.12
C VAL A 226 7.45 -4.50 -12.31
N ASN A 227 7.94 -5.74 -12.36
CA ASN A 227 7.52 -6.69 -13.40
C ASN A 227 5.99 -6.82 -13.42
N GLY A 228 5.39 -6.54 -14.56
CA GLY A 228 3.94 -6.57 -14.69
C GLY A 228 3.45 -5.89 -15.97
N PRO A 229 2.14 -5.83 -16.16
CA PRO A 229 1.55 -5.15 -17.31
C PRO A 229 1.73 -3.64 -17.22
N ILE A 230 1.78 -2.98 -18.36
CA ILE A 230 1.63 -1.52 -18.46
C ILE A 230 0.15 -1.21 -18.58
N TYR A 231 -0.38 -0.37 -17.67
CA TYR A 231 -1.77 0.04 -17.68
C TYR A 231 -1.98 1.23 -18.59
N ASP A 232 -2.93 1.13 -19.52
CA ASP A 232 -3.30 2.24 -20.41
C ASP A 232 -4.30 3.14 -19.72
N ILE A 233 -3.93 4.40 -19.49
CA ILE A 233 -4.71 5.39 -18.73
C ILE A 233 -5.12 6.53 -19.65
N ASN A 234 -6.39 6.52 -20.04
CA ASN A 234 -7.02 7.50 -20.90
C ASN A 234 -8.50 7.67 -20.53
N ALA A 235 -9.23 8.51 -21.25
CA ALA A 235 -10.65 8.79 -20.96
C ALA A 235 -11.55 7.53 -21.05
N GLU A 236 -11.20 6.57 -21.91
CA GLU A 236 -11.99 5.35 -22.12
C GLU A 236 -11.66 4.28 -21.07
N THR A 237 -10.44 4.31 -20.52
CA THR A 237 -9.98 3.35 -19.51
C THR A 237 -10.16 3.83 -18.08
N GLY A 238 -10.85 4.93 -17.85
CA GLY A 238 -11.23 5.40 -16.52
C GLY A 238 -10.40 6.55 -15.95
N MET A 239 -9.65 7.29 -16.79
CA MET A 239 -9.02 8.54 -16.36
C MET A 239 -10.11 9.59 -16.06
N ILE A 240 -9.95 10.28 -14.95
CA ILE A 240 -10.85 11.34 -14.49
C ILE A 240 -10.15 12.70 -14.65
N GLY A 241 -10.72 13.55 -15.49
CA GLY A 241 -10.17 14.88 -15.74
C GLY A 241 -9.01 14.90 -16.72
N ILE A 242 -8.03 15.76 -16.48
CA ILE A 242 -6.88 16.02 -17.37
C ILE A 242 -5.60 15.79 -16.56
N PRO A 243 -4.62 15.03 -17.08
CA PRO A 243 -3.34 14.88 -16.41
C PRO A 243 -2.59 16.22 -16.39
N SER A 244 -1.78 16.43 -15.35
CA SER A 244 -1.02 17.64 -15.14
C SER A 244 0.47 17.37 -14.96
N PHE A 245 1.32 18.30 -15.37
CA PHE A 245 2.75 18.27 -15.08
C PHE A 245 3.00 18.46 -13.58
N THR A 246 3.99 17.76 -13.08
CA THR A 246 4.59 17.96 -11.76
C THR A 246 6.10 18.14 -11.90
N GLU A 247 6.77 18.59 -10.87
CA GLU A 247 8.25 18.72 -10.87
C GLU A 247 8.97 17.40 -11.17
N SER A 248 8.36 16.27 -10.80
CA SER A 248 8.93 14.93 -11.00
C SER A 248 8.34 14.15 -12.17
N GLY A 249 7.37 14.69 -12.91
CA GLY A 249 6.74 14.01 -14.04
C GLY A 249 5.26 14.37 -14.22
N VAL A 250 4.36 13.45 -13.97
CA VAL A 250 2.91 13.62 -14.20
C VAL A 250 2.09 13.28 -12.95
N SER A 251 0.99 14.00 -12.77
CA SER A 251 -0.11 13.61 -11.88
C SER A 251 -1.36 13.37 -12.72
N PHE A 252 -2.06 12.27 -12.43
CA PHE A 252 -3.33 11.92 -13.05
C PHE A 252 -4.28 11.28 -12.04
N LYS A 253 -5.57 11.45 -12.27
CA LYS A 253 -6.65 10.87 -11.45
C LYS A 253 -7.38 9.82 -12.28
N CYS A 254 -7.69 8.67 -11.67
CA CYS A 254 -8.47 7.63 -12.32
C CYS A 254 -9.42 6.94 -11.33
N LEU A 255 -10.26 6.04 -11.86
CA LEU A 255 -11.13 5.21 -11.03
C LEU A 255 -10.29 4.35 -10.08
N ALA A 256 -10.74 4.20 -8.84
CA ALA A 256 -10.04 3.41 -7.81
C ALA A 256 -9.96 1.91 -8.14
N ASP A 257 -10.83 1.44 -9.04
CA ASP A 257 -10.90 0.03 -9.42
C ASP A 257 -9.68 -0.44 -10.24
N ILE A 258 -8.95 0.48 -10.89
CA ILE A 258 -7.80 0.14 -11.71
C ILE A 258 -6.67 -0.35 -10.81
N PRO A 259 -6.19 -1.61 -11.00
CA PRO A 259 -5.24 -2.22 -10.08
C PRO A 259 -3.78 -1.83 -10.37
N ILE A 260 -3.50 -0.54 -10.48
CA ILE A 260 -2.13 -0.05 -10.69
C ILE A 260 -1.32 -0.29 -9.40
N PRO A 261 -0.18 -0.99 -9.46
CA PRO A 261 0.71 -1.11 -8.31
C PRO A 261 1.59 0.14 -8.16
N ILE A 262 2.13 0.35 -6.96
CA ILE A 262 3.24 1.30 -6.77
C ILE A 262 4.43 0.82 -7.60
N ALA A 263 5.13 1.75 -8.23
CA ALA A 263 6.20 1.49 -9.19
C ALA A 263 5.76 0.66 -10.41
N GLY A 264 4.47 0.58 -10.69
CA GLY A 264 3.93 -0.03 -11.91
C GLY A 264 4.10 0.86 -13.14
N GLY A 265 4.16 0.23 -14.32
CA GLY A 265 4.16 0.95 -15.59
C GLY A 265 2.77 1.46 -15.95
N VAL A 266 2.66 2.70 -16.38
CA VAL A 266 1.42 3.28 -16.92
C VAL A 266 1.73 4.04 -18.20
N ARG A 267 0.86 3.92 -19.20
CA ARG A 267 0.85 4.76 -20.39
C ARG A 267 -0.29 5.76 -20.25
N VAL A 268 0.06 7.03 -20.12
CA VAL A 268 -0.93 8.10 -20.05
C VAL A 268 -1.16 8.65 -21.46
N THR A 269 -2.43 8.79 -21.85
CA THR A 269 -2.83 9.40 -23.13
C THR A 269 -3.96 10.38 -22.90
N SER A 270 -3.79 11.62 -23.35
CA SER A 270 -4.77 12.69 -23.14
C SER A 270 -4.96 13.56 -24.38
N ILE A 271 -6.17 13.56 -24.91
CA ILE A 271 -6.54 14.43 -26.05
C ILE A 271 -6.35 15.91 -25.71
N ARG A 272 -6.56 16.29 -24.44
CA ARG A 272 -6.48 17.70 -24.00
C ARG A 272 -5.11 18.14 -23.56
N ASN A 273 -4.20 17.19 -23.28
CA ASN A 273 -2.81 17.48 -22.92
C ASN A 273 -1.86 16.43 -23.54
N PRO A 274 -1.73 16.44 -24.89
CA PRO A 274 -0.93 15.42 -25.60
C PRO A 274 0.57 15.53 -25.32
N GLY A 275 1.02 16.63 -24.73
CA GLY A 275 2.42 16.78 -24.31
C GLY A 275 2.83 15.83 -23.17
N LEU A 276 1.87 15.16 -22.56
CA LEU A 276 2.09 14.15 -21.51
C LEU A 276 1.91 12.71 -21.99
N ASP A 277 1.67 12.51 -23.30
CA ASP A 277 1.41 11.20 -23.87
C ASP A 277 2.71 10.37 -23.95
N THR A 278 2.98 9.62 -22.88
CA THR A 278 4.13 8.73 -22.78
C THR A 278 3.95 7.69 -21.68
N THR A 279 4.97 6.88 -21.49
CA THR A 279 5.00 5.86 -20.43
C THR A 279 5.68 6.41 -19.19
N TYR A 280 5.09 6.11 -18.04
CA TYR A 280 5.56 6.54 -16.73
C TYR A 280 5.64 5.36 -15.76
N ILE A 281 6.40 5.56 -14.68
CA ILE A 281 6.41 4.65 -13.51
C ILE A 281 5.75 5.38 -12.35
N THR A 282 4.76 4.74 -11.74
CA THR A 282 4.03 5.30 -10.60
C THR A 282 4.92 5.41 -9.37
N SER A 283 4.81 6.52 -8.63
CA SER A 283 5.63 6.79 -7.44
C SER A 283 4.83 7.02 -6.16
N GLY A 284 3.55 7.30 -6.28
CA GLY A 284 2.70 7.50 -5.13
C GLY A 284 1.23 7.55 -5.51
N VAL A 285 0.35 7.29 -4.56
CA VAL A 285 -1.10 7.30 -4.78
C VAL A 285 -1.85 7.84 -3.58
N VAL A 286 -2.93 8.55 -3.85
CA VAL A 286 -3.95 8.92 -2.87
C VAL A 286 -5.28 8.34 -3.30
N TYR A 287 -5.78 7.34 -2.57
CA TYR A 287 -7.15 6.85 -2.75
C TYR A 287 -8.12 7.72 -1.98
N ARG A 288 -9.26 8.03 -2.61
CA ARG A 288 -10.43 8.64 -1.98
C ARG A 288 -11.64 7.77 -2.28
N LEU A 289 -12.19 7.16 -1.25
CA LEU A 289 -13.19 6.12 -1.36
C LEU A 289 -14.38 6.46 -0.45
N GLU A 290 -15.56 6.52 -1.01
CA GLU A 290 -16.80 6.73 -0.28
C GLU A 290 -17.79 5.61 -0.62
N SER A 291 -18.33 4.95 0.40
CA SER A 291 -19.33 3.89 0.18
C SER A 291 -20.65 4.44 -0.36
N ARG A 292 -21.03 5.64 0.06
CA ARG A 292 -22.30 6.29 -0.29
C ARG A 292 -22.18 7.65 -0.95
N GLY A 293 -20.96 8.20 -1.05
CA GLY A 293 -20.69 9.50 -1.67
C GLY A 293 -20.27 9.41 -3.13
N ASN A 294 -19.71 10.48 -3.64
CA ASN A 294 -19.30 10.60 -5.04
C ASN A 294 -17.85 10.21 -5.31
N GLU A 295 -17.00 10.23 -4.29
CA GLU A 295 -15.58 9.95 -4.45
C GLU A 295 -15.29 8.44 -4.52
N TRP A 296 -14.74 8.03 -5.67
CA TRP A 296 -14.25 6.67 -5.91
C TRP A 296 -13.08 6.73 -6.87
N SER A 297 -11.97 7.23 -6.37
CA SER A 297 -10.85 7.61 -7.23
C SER A 297 -9.51 7.32 -6.59
N SER A 298 -8.51 7.19 -7.44
CA SER A 298 -7.09 7.18 -7.09
C SER A 298 -6.38 8.28 -7.86
N GLU A 299 -5.62 9.10 -7.16
CA GLU A 299 -4.79 10.16 -7.72
C GLU A 299 -3.33 9.73 -7.64
N TRP A 300 -2.68 9.61 -8.78
CA TRP A 300 -1.36 9.05 -8.94
C TRP A 300 -0.34 10.13 -9.26
N LYS A 301 0.86 9.95 -8.74
CA LYS A 301 2.09 10.61 -9.18
C LYS A 301 2.95 9.61 -9.90
N ALA A 302 3.57 10.01 -11.00
CA ALA A 302 4.44 9.14 -11.77
C ALA A 302 5.57 9.93 -12.44
N TYR A 303 6.72 9.30 -12.62
CA TYR A 303 7.88 9.88 -13.30
C TYR A 303 8.12 9.21 -14.66
N PRO A 304 8.74 9.92 -15.63
CA PRO A 304 8.98 9.37 -16.95
C PRO A 304 9.80 8.08 -16.90
N SER A 305 9.39 7.10 -17.68
CA SER A 305 10.05 5.80 -17.79
C SER A 305 10.88 5.72 -19.06
N VAL A 306 12.01 4.97 -18.99
CA VAL A 306 12.80 4.58 -20.18
C VAL A 306 12.17 3.34 -20.87
N LEU A 307 11.03 2.84 -20.37
CA LEU A 307 10.36 1.68 -20.95
C LEU A 307 9.86 2.00 -22.36
N THR A 308 10.40 1.34 -23.35
CA THR A 308 9.84 1.31 -24.70
C THR A 308 8.67 0.34 -24.73
N VAL A 309 7.52 0.81 -25.15
CA VAL A 309 6.36 0.00 -25.49
C VAL A 309 6.46 -0.31 -26.98
N ASP A 310 6.68 -1.56 -27.35
CA ASP A 310 6.59 -2.03 -28.73
C ASP A 310 5.12 -2.23 -29.15
#